data_929c09dee547f4b722cb6e0af45ed5c3
#
_entry.id   929c09dee547f4b722cb6e0af45ed5c3
#
_cell.length_a   1.000
_cell.length_b   1.000
_cell.length_c   1.000
_cell.angle_alpha   90.00
_cell.angle_beta   90.00
_cell.angle_gamma   90.00
#
_symmetry.space_group_name_H-M   'P 1'
#
loop_
_entity.id
_entity.type
_entity.pdbx_description
1 polymer ?
#
loop_
_entity_poly.entity_id
_entity_poly.type
_entity_poly.pdbx_seq_one_letter_code
_entity_poly.pdbx_strand_id
1 'polypeptide(L)'
;MTHAELRSLALAVLAAFIAILILSACETTTSTTRALPAYEPPLAKKDFQNIRTTAYTHTEADHTQYGSRNALGGELHAAGPAIHRAENVRRSGTISDSDDVDVINISNTDAKLQPFSMQEKKAARGTTTTRVTKTTPVRGAKRAVAASKPTKIGSAAADWGRWPMGTTFRLLSTGQTYRIEDYGWALSGRNTIDLYMSNRRDMNTWGARQEPIQILHWGDPQQSLQFLQSHTDYKHIKRMVLELQSRNEEAAALQ
;
A
#
# COMPACT_ATOMS: atom_id res chain seq x y z
N MET A 1 25.49 54.05 -50.09
CA MET A 1 25.86 53.29 -48.88
C MET A 1 27.30 52.87 -48.99
N THR A 2 28.12 53.28 -48.05
CA THR A 2 29.50 52.86 -47.99
C THR A 2 29.64 51.47 -47.39
N HIS A 3 30.72 50.75 -47.69
CA HIS A 3 30.95 49.40 -47.13
C HIS A 3 31.01 49.41 -45.58
N ALA A 4 31.31 50.54 -44.95
CA ALA A 4 31.32 50.72 -43.53
C ALA A 4 29.89 50.75 -42.95
N GLU A 5 28.94 51.42 -43.59
CA GLU A 5 27.53 51.49 -43.24
C GLU A 5 26.84 50.12 -43.34
N LEU A 6 27.18 49.33 -44.38
CA LEU A 6 26.66 48.00 -44.58
C LEU A 6 27.11 47.02 -43.49
N ARG A 7 28.39 47.11 -43.08
CA ARG A 7 28.92 46.31 -41.96
C ARG A 7 28.30 46.69 -40.62
N SER A 8 28.09 47.99 -40.37
CA SER A 8 27.44 48.46 -39.15
C SER A 8 25.98 47.96 -39.06
N LEU A 9 25.22 47.98 -40.15
CA LEU A 9 23.86 47.49 -40.20
C LEU A 9 23.81 45.97 -39.99
N ALA A 10 24.71 45.19 -40.59
CA ALA A 10 24.78 43.77 -40.41
C ALA A 10 25.09 43.38 -38.94
N LEU A 11 26.02 44.08 -38.27
CA LEU A 11 26.33 43.88 -36.85
C LEU A 11 25.14 44.22 -35.96
N ALA A 12 24.40 45.30 -36.25
CA ALA A 12 23.20 45.68 -35.47
C ALA A 12 22.10 44.66 -35.61
N VAL A 13 21.85 44.13 -36.82
CA VAL A 13 20.88 43.06 -37.04
C VAL A 13 21.28 41.77 -36.35
N LEU A 14 22.54 41.38 -36.40
CA LEU A 14 23.04 40.19 -35.70
C LEU A 14 22.91 40.34 -34.17
N ALA A 15 23.22 41.49 -33.62
CA ALA A 15 23.07 41.79 -32.18
C ALA A 15 21.61 41.75 -31.74
N ALA A 16 20.70 42.29 -32.55
CA ALA A 16 19.24 42.20 -32.30
C ALA A 16 18.73 40.75 -32.36
N PHE A 17 19.23 39.93 -33.27
CA PHE A 17 18.87 38.54 -33.39
C PHE A 17 19.34 37.70 -32.19
N ILE A 18 20.57 37.95 -31.71
CA ILE A 18 21.15 37.36 -30.52
C ILE A 18 20.35 37.77 -29.27
N ALA A 19 19.96 39.04 -29.17
CA ALA A 19 19.11 39.52 -28.05
C ALA A 19 17.73 38.84 -28.03
N ILE A 20 17.12 38.68 -29.21
CA ILE A 20 15.83 37.96 -29.33
C ILE A 20 15.99 36.48 -28.92
N LEU A 21 17.06 35.80 -29.32
CA LEU A 21 17.34 34.41 -28.93
C LEU A 21 17.56 34.26 -27.44
N ILE A 22 18.26 35.21 -26.80
CA ILE A 22 18.51 35.22 -25.34
C ILE A 22 17.19 35.49 -24.58
N LEU A 23 16.32 36.38 -25.07
CA LEU A 23 15.02 36.65 -24.48
C LEU A 23 14.03 35.50 -24.68
N SER A 24 14.10 34.75 -25.79
CA SER A 24 13.28 33.55 -26.04
C SER A 24 13.78 32.37 -25.23
N ALA A 25 15.03 32.30 -24.78
CA ALA A 25 15.56 31.25 -23.91
C ALA A 25 15.18 31.43 -22.42
N CYS A 26 14.63 32.57 -22.04
CA CYS A 26 13.86 32.71 -20.80
C CYS A 26 12.44 32.17 -20.99
N GLU A 27 12.32 30.92 -21.43
CA GLU A 27 11.15 30.12 -21.01
C GLU A 27 11.25 30.08 -19.49
N THR A 28 10.43 30.90 -18.82
CA THR A 28 10.00 30.60 -17.47
C THR A 28 9.55 29.16 -17.52
N THR A 29 10.39 28.23 -17.06
CA THR A 29 9.93 26.95 -16.56
C THR A 29 8.93 27.34 -15.47
N THR A 30 7.69 27.59 -15.85
CA THR A 30 6.57 27.39 -14.96
C THR A 30 6.71 25.94 -14.55
N SER A 31 7.39 25.71 -13.42
CA SER A 31 7.24 24.46 -12.71
C SER A 31 5.74 24.38 -12.49
N THR A 32 5.07 23.63 -13.33
CA THR A 32 3.69 23.26 -13.15
C THR A 32 3.70 22.49 -11.84
N THR A 33 3.58 23.21 -10.74
CA THR A 33 3.44 22.62 -9.41
C THR A 33 2.17 21.80 -9.52
N ARG A 34 2.36 20.49 -9.72
CA ARG A 34 1.30 19.51 -9.83
C ARG A 34 0.35 19.73 -8.66
N ALA A 35 -0.93 20.00 -8.93
CA ALA A 35 -1.92 20.23 -7.89
C ALA A 35 -2.00 19.02 -6.95
N LEU A 36 -2.14 19.26 -5.66
CA LEU A 36 -2.24 18.16 -4.69
C LEU A 36 -3.54 17.36 -4.91
N PRO A 37 -3.55 16.07 -4.55
CA PRO A 37 -4.79 15.29 -4.53
C PRO A 37 -5.84 15.92 -3.62
N ALA A 38 -7.12 15.63 -3.92
CA ALA A 38 -8.22 16.01 -3.04
C ALA A 38 -7.98 15.46 -1.62
N TYR A 39 -8.19 16.32 -0.61
CA TYR A 39 -8.03 15.96 0.78
C TYR A 39 -9.21 15.09 1.24
N GLU A 40 -8.90 13.95 1.85
CA GLU A 40 -9.87 13.08 2.49
C GLU A 40 -9.76 13.25 4.02
N PRO A 41 -10.85 13.29 4.80
CA PRO A 41 -10.75 13.31 6.26
C PRO A 41 -9.95 12.10 6.78
N PRO A 42 -9.04 12.30 7.77
CA PRO A 42 -8.29 11.19 8.35
C PRO A 42 -9.21 10.14 8.99
N LEU A 43 -8.89 8.87 8.80
CA LEU A 43 -9.59 7.79 9.48
C LEU A 43 -9.19 7.72 10.96
N ALA A 44 -10.12 7.29 11.81
CA ALA A 44 -9.81 6.99 13.20
C ALA A 44 -8.78 5.85 13.29
N LYS A 45 -7.75 6.01 14.12
CA LYS A 45 -6.73 4.98 14.33
C LYS A 45 -7.35 3.78 15.03
N LYS A 46 -7.41 2.64 14.34
CA LYS A 46 -7.94 1.36 14.81
C LYS A 46 -7.00 0.25 14.35
N ASP A 47 -6.94 -0.84 15.10
CA ASP A 47 -6.11 -1.99 14.73
C ASP A 47 -6.63 -2.71 13.50
N PHE A 48 -7.96 -2.68 13.28
CA PHE A 48 -8.60 -3.24 12.09
C PHE A 48 -9.24 -2.11 11.28
N GLN A 49 -8.88 -2.00 10.02
CA GLN A 49 -9.37 -0.99 9.10
C GLN A 49 -9.65 -1.59 7.73
N ASN A 50 -10.61 -1.01 7.01
CA ASN A 50 -10.80 -1.27 5.60
C ASN A 50 -10.32 -0.03 4.84
N ILE A 51 -9.26 -0.19 4.05
CA ILE A 51 -8.58 0.92 3.38
C ILE A 51 -8.46 0.66 1.88
N ARG A 52 -8.38 1.73 1.13
CA ARG A 52 -8.00 1.64 -0.27
C ARG A 52 -6.53 1.29 -0.39
N THR A 53 -6.22 0.27 -1.17
CA THR A 53 -4.85 -0.06 -1.56
C THR A 53 -4.68 0.06 -3.05
N THR A 54 -3.51 0.51 -3.46
CA THR A 54 -2.99 0.50 -4.83
C THR A 54 -1.66 -0.25 -4.85
N ALA A 55 -1.01 -0.33 -5.98
CA ALA A 55 0.32 -0.91 -6.08
C ALA A 55 1.20 -0.09 -7.01
N TYR A 56 2.49 -0.01 -6.67
CA TYR A 56 3.51 0.68 -7.47
C TYR A 56 4.74 -0.18 -7.68
N THR A 57 5.57 0.23 -8.64
CA THR A 57 6.85 -0.41 -8.91
C THR A 57 7.92 0.64 -9.20
N HIS A 58 9.18 0.33 -8.88
CA HIS A 58 10.32 1.21 -9.14
C HIS A 58 10.55 1.56 -10.64
N THR A 59 9.85 0.88 -11.56
CA THR A 59 9.93 1.12 -13.00
C THR A 59 8.91 2.15 -13.52
N GLU A 60 8.09 2.76 -12.64
CA GLU A 60 7.17 3.83 -13.03
C GLU A 60 7.92 5.15 -13.23
N ALA A 61 7.38 6.01 -14.11
CA ALA A 61 8.08 7.22 -14.57
C ALA A 61 8.43 8.18 -13.44
N ASP A 62 7.56 8.32 -12.45
CA ASP A 62 7.75 9.20 -11.28
C ASP A 62 8.62 8.58 -10.19
N HIS A 63 8.88 7.26 -10.25
CA HIS A 63 9.79 6.56 -9.33
C HIS A 63 11.17 6.28 -9.92
N THR A 64 11.33 6.37 -11.24
CA THR A 64 12.56 5.99 -11.96
C THR A 64 13.81 6.70 -11.43
N GLN A 65 13.69 7.97 -11.02
CA GLN A 65 14.80 8.75 -10.48
C GLN A 65 15.35 8.24 -9.13
N TYR A 66 14.53 7.51 -8.37
CA TYR A 66 14.88 6.93 -7.05
C TYR A 66 15.31 5.46 -7.16
N GLY A 67 15.07 4.82 -8.29
CA GLY A 67 15.35 3.41 -8.53
C GLY A 67 14.56 2.50 -7.57
N SER A 68 15.22 1.46 -7.04
CA SER A 68 14.64 0.51 -6.07
C SER A 68 14.79 0.97 -4.61
N ARG A 69 14.93 2.26 -4.35
CA ARG A 69 15.11 2.81 -2.99
C ARG A 69 13.83 3.45 -2.49
N ASN A 70 13.56 3.26 -1.20
CA ASN A 70 12.48 3.94 -0.49
C ASN A 70 12.92 5.33 0.01
N ALA A 71 12.01 6.12 0.58
CA ALA A 71 12.27 7.46 1.09
C ALA A 71 13.35 7.51 2.21
N LEU A 72 13.61 6.39 2.89
CA LEU A 72 14.64 6.27 3.92
C LEU A 72 16.01 5.88 3.35
N GLY A 73 16.12 5.71 2.03
CA GLY A 73 17.34 5.26 1.35
C GLY A 73 17.59 3.74 1.39
N GLY A 74 16.70 2.97 2.01
CA GLY A 74 16.72 1.52 2.00
C GLY A 74 16.21 0.92 0.69
N GLU A 75 16.39 -0.39 0.49
CA GLU A 75 15.83 -1.08 -0.67
C GLU A 75 14.34 -1.36 -0.50
N LEU A 76 13.60 -1.26 -1.60
CA LEU A 76 12.20 -1.65 -1.67
C LEU A 76 12.05 -3.18 -1.74
N HIS A 77 11.20 -3.74 -0.92
CA HIS A 77 10.96 -5.18 -0.82
C HIS A 77 9.52 -5.53 -1.19
N ALA A 78 9.33 -6.48 -2.11
CA ALA A 78 8.01 -7.05 -2.35
C ALA A 78 7.71 -8.14 -1.30
N ALA A 79 6.51 -8.14 -0.73
CA ALA A 79 6.07 -9.17 0.23
C ALA A 79 5.87 -10.54 -0.43
N GLY A 80 5.70 -10.57 -1.74
CA GLY A 80 5.46 -11.75 -2.55
C GLY A 80 4.69 -11.38 -3.81
N PRO A 81 4.28 -12.35 -4.64
CA PRO A 81 3.47 -12.09 -5.81
C PRO A 81 2.10 -11.55 -5.41
N ALA A 82 1.48 -10.74 -6.29
CA ALA A 82 0.11 -10.32 -6.11
C ALA A 82 -0.82 -11.54 -6.18
N ILE A 83 -1.49 -11.83 -5.06
CA ILE A 83 -2.35 -13.01 -4.94
C ILE A 83 -3.80 -12.54 -4.98
N HIS A 84 -4.57 -13.03 -5.97
CA HIS A 84 -6.02 -12.90 -5.95
C HIS A 84 -6.65 -14.02 -5.11
N ARG A 85 -7.63 -13.69 -4.29
CA ARG A 85 -8.36 -14.66 -3.46
C ARG A 85 -8.94 -15.84 -4.27
N ALA A 86 -9.32 -15.61 -5.53
CA ALA A 86 -9.83 -16.64 -6.44
C ALA A 86 -8.75 -17.65 -6.89
N GLU A 87 -7.48 -17.24 -7.00
CA GLU A 87 -6.39 -18.16 -7.36
C GLU A 87 -5.97 -19.08 -6.21
N ASN A 88 -6.10 -18.63 -4.96
CA ASN A 88 -5.78 -19.46 -3.79
C ASN A 88 -6.73 -20.64 -3.65
N VAL A 89 -7.99 -20.51 -4.06
CA VAL A 89 -8.97 -21.61 -4.02
C VAL A 89 -8.63 -22.69 -5.07
N ARG A 90 -8.07 -22.32 -6.21
CA ARG A 90 -7.69 -23.26 -7.27
C ARG A 90 -6.39 -24.00 -7.01
N ARG A 91 -5.44 -23.40 -6.28
CA ARG A 91 -4.14 -24.04 -5.98
C ARG A 91 -4.18 -25.00 -4.78
N SER A 92 -5.18 -24.92 -3.93
CA SER A 92 -5.36 -25.84 -2.82
C SER A 92 -6.04 -27.16 -3.22
N GLY A 93 -6.54 -27.26 -4.42
CA GLY A 93 -7.17 -28.46 -4.97
C GLY A 93 -6.28 -29.12 -5.99
N THR A 94 -5.33 -29.94 -5.54
CA THR A 94 -4.82 -31.03 -6.39
C THR A 94 -5.94 -32.06 -6.43
N ILE A 95 -6.83 -31.92 -7.41
CA ILE A 95 -7.79 -32.97 -7.75
C ILE A 95 -6.97 -34.01 -8.51
N SER A 96 -6.74 -35.13 -7.88
CA SER A 96 -6.38 -36.37 -8.59
C SER A 96 -7.52 -36.72 -9.51
N ASP A 97 -7.22 -36.87 -10.80
CA ASP A 97 -8.09 -37.44 -11.81
C ASP A 97 -8.67 -38.77 -11.32
N SER A 98 -9.96 -38.79 -11.08
CA SER A 98 -10.78 -39.99 -11.21
C SER A 98 -12.19 -39.52 -11.61
N ASP A 99 -12.56 -39.99 -12.79
CA ASP A 99 -13.86 -39.82 -13.42
C ASP A 99 -15.01 -40.11 -12.48
N ASP A 100 -15.82 -39.12 -12.17
CA ASP A 100 -17.28 -39.21 -12.07
C ASP A 100 -17.85 -37.81 -11.88
N VAL A 101 -18.52 -37.33 -12.94
CA VAL A 101 -19.17 -36.02 -12.97
C VAL A 101 -20.57 -36.17 -12.42
N ASP A 102 -20.78 -35.94 -11.13
CA ASP A 102 -22.09 -35.58 -10.62
C ASP A 102 -22.27 -34.07 -10.57
N VAL A 103 -23.03 -33.58 -11.54
CA VAL A 103 -23.46 -32.19 -11.64
C VAL A 103 -24.47 -31.91 -10.52
N ILE A 104 -24.00 -31.37 -9.40
CA ILE A 104 -24.90 -30.84 -8.35
C ILE A 104 -25.42 -29.48 -8.80
N ASN A 105 -26.64 -29.50 -9.25
CA ASN A 105 -27.44 -28.32 -9.58
C ASN A 105 -27.90 -27.67 -8.27
N ILE A 106 -27.22 -26.60 -7.81
CA ILE A 106 -27.63 -25.80 -6.65
C ILE A 106 -28.63 -24.75 -7.11
N SER A 107 -29.88 -25.14 -7.22
CA SER A 107 -31.01 -24.21 -7.29
C SER A 107 -31.33 -23.73 -5.87
N ASN A 108 -31.41 -22.41 -5.73
CA ASN A 108 -31.93 -21.60 -4.64
C ASN A 108 -32.73 -22.34 -3.58
N THR A 109 -32.20 -22.39 -2.34
CA THR A 109 -33.06 -22.59 -1.16
C THR A 109 -32.69 -21.49 -0.14
N ASP A 110 -33.72 -20.73 0.21
CA ASP A 110 -33.74 -19.72 1.24
C ASP A 110 -33.21 -20.27 2.58
N ALA A 111 -31.98 -19.90 2.93
CA ALA A 111 -31.45 -20.18 4.26
C ALA A 111 -32.01 -19.16 5.25
N LYS A 112 -33.10 -19.49 5.89
CA LYS A 112 -33.67 -18.78 7.03
C LYS A 112 -32.67 -18.81 8.18
N LEU A 113 -32.08 -17.67 8.51
CA LEU A 113 -31.19 -17.49 9.65
C LEU A 113 -31.95 -17.81 10.95
N GLN A 114 -31.55 -18.85 11.64
CA GLN A 114 -32.04 -19.19 12.99
C GLN A 114 -31.20 -18.42 14.02
N PRO A 115 -31.78 -17.77 15.03
CA PRO A 115 -31.04 -17.08 16.06
C PRO A 115 -30.34 -18.08 17.00
N PHE A 116 -29.10 -17.78 17.34
CA PHE A 116 -28.28 -18.53 18.29
C PHE A 116 -28.93 -18.48 19.68
N SER A 117 -29.43 -19.63 20.14
CA SER A 117 -29.93 -19.80 21.51
C SER A 117 -28.80 -20.39 22.35
N MET A 118 -28.32 -19.61 23.33
CA MET A 118 -27.47 -20.10 24.40
C MET A 118 -28.29 -20.94 25.35
N GLN A 119 -28.12 -22.24 25.33
CA GLN A 119 -28.70 -23.15 26.29
C GLN A 119 -27.66 -23.51 27.36
N GLU A 120 -27.85 -22.94 28.55
CA GLU A 120 -27.15 -23.33 29.77
C GLU A 120 -27.40 -24.81 30.09
N LYS A 121 -26.34 -25.63 30.07
CA LYS A 121 -26.41 -26.98 30.61
C LYS A 121 -26.09 -27.00 32.09
N LYS A 122 -27.13 -27.12 32.88
CA LYS A 122 -27.14 -27.44 34.31
C LYS A 122 -26.48 -28.80 34.56
N ALA A 123 -25.54 -28.85 35.46
CA ALA A 123 -24.86 -30.08 35.89
C ALA A 123 -25.81 -31.05 36.56
N ALA A 124 -25.82 -32.29 36.13
CA ALA A 124 -26.40 -33.43 36.85
C ALA A 124 -25.30 -34.41 37.24
N ARG A 125 -25.23 -34.66 38.53
CA ARG A 125 -24.34 -35.57 39.26
C ARG A 125 -24.89 -36.99 39.14
N GLY A 126 -24.06 -37.97 38.72
CA GLY A 126 -24.48 -39.38 38.65
C GLY A 126 -23.30 -40.33 38.48
N THR A 127 -22.97 -40.96 39.51
CA THR A 127 -22.30 -42.14 40.00
C THR A 127 -21.84 -43.21 38.97
N THR A 128 -20.53 -43.50 39.04
CA THR A 128 -19.79 -44.78 38.95
C THR A 128 -20.32 -45.94 38.10
N THR A 129 -19.53 -46.39 37.15
CA THR A 129 -19.16 -47.84 37.01
C THR A 129 -17.90 -47.98 36.14
N THR A 130 -16.88 -48.55 36.74
CA THR A 130 -15.56 -48.88 36.19
C THR A 130 -15.68 -50.04 35.22
N ARG A 131 -15.34 -49.85 33.94
CA ARG A 131 -15.05 -50.96 33.03
C ARG A 131 -13.70 -50.72 32.38
N VAL A 132 -12.73 -51.45 32.85
CA VAL A 132 -11.39 -51.52 32.30
C VAL A 132 -11.44 -52.21 30.93
N THR A 133 -11.22 -51.43 29.86
CA THR A 133 -10.89 -51.94 28.56
C THR A 133 -9.46 -51.52 28.20
N LYS A 134 -8.63 -52.51 27.97
CA LYS A 134 -7.24 -52.47 27.53
C LYS A 134 -7.13 -51.68 26.23
N THR A 135 -6.64 -50.44 26.29
CA THR A 135 -6.35 -49.63 25.08
C THR A 135 -4.89 -49.75 24.71
N THR A 136 -4.65 -50.28 23.52
CA THR A 136 -3.39 -50.25 22.80
C THR A 136 -2.90 -48.77 22.63
N PRO A 137 -1.61 -48.47 22.79
CA PRO A 137 -1.15 -47.10 22.61
C PRO A 137 -1.18 -46.73 21.13
N VAL A 138 -2.11 -45.85 20.77
CA VAL A 138 -2.08 -45.16 19.48
C VAL A 138 -0.86 -44.22 19.50
N ARG A 139 0.10 -44.53 18.66
CA ARG A 139 1.32 -43.77 18.40
C ARG A 139 0.91 -42.37 17.94
N GLY A 140 0.92 -41.41 18.87
CA GLY A 140 0.56 -40.01 18.61
C GLY A 140 1.53 -39.44 17.58
N ALA A 141 1.03 -39.25 16.38
CA ALA A 141 1.69 -38.44 15.36
C ALA A 141 1.79 -37.02 15.91
N LYS A 142 2.97 -36.64 16.42
CA LYS A 142 3.32 -35.24 16.64
C LYS A 142 3.22 -34.55 15.30
N ARG A 143 2.09 -33.88 15.05
CA ARG A 143 1.95 -32.94 13.95
C ARG A 143 2.98 -31.84 14.20
N ALA A 144 4.15 -31.99 13.56
CA ALA A 144 5.15 -30.93 13.53
C ALA A 144 4.45 -29.70 12.96
N VAL A 145 4.23 -28.71 13.80
CA VAL A 145 3.86 -27.38 13.33
C VAL A 145 5.04 -26.96 12.45
N ALA A 146 4.85 -27.05 11.13
CA ALA A 146 5.83 -26.59 10.18
C ALA A 146 6.13 -25.13 10.55
N ALA A 147 7.37 -24.87 10.98
CA ALA A 147 7.85 -23.53 11.24
C ALA A 147 7.62 -22.76 9.94
N SER A 148 6.67 -21.83 9.96
CA SER A 148 6.40 -20.98 8.82
C SER A 148 7.70 -20.25 8.50
N LYS A 149 8.15 -20.34 7.24
CA LYS A 149 9.28 -19.54 6.75
C LYS A 149 9.02 -18.10 7.18
N PRO A 150 10.07 -17.37 7.64
CA PRO A 150 9.89 -15.97 8.04
C PRO A 150 9.21 -15.23 6.91
N THR A 151 8.05 -14.65 7.20
CA THR A 151 7.24 -13.93 6.22
C THR A 151 8.05 -12.71 5.81
N LYS A 152 8.41 -12.60 4.53
CA LYS A 152 9.11 -11.44 4.02
C LYS A 152 8.20 -10.22 4.15
N ILE A 153 8.66 -9.18 4.85
CA ILE A 153 7.91 -7.93 5.00
C ILE A 153 8.10 -7.13 3.71
N GLY A 154 7.00 -6.71 3.10
CA GLY A 154 6.98 -5.84 1.93
C GLY A 154 7.08 -4.37 2.30
N SER A 155 7.60 -3.55 1.39
CA SER A 155 7.58 -2.10 1.50
C SER A 155 6.23 -1.55 1.03
N ALA A 156 5.77 -0.48 1.66
CA ALA A 156 4.57 0.25 1.25
C ALA A 156 4.81 1.76 1.39
N ALA A 157 4.12 2.52 0.54
CA ALA A 157 4.05 3.97 0.60
C ALA A 157 2.69 4.42 1.14
N ALA A 158 2.67 5.52 1.92
CA ALA A 158 1.45 6.11 2.43
C ALA A 158 1.65 7.59 2.78
N ASP A 159 0.57 8.26 3.13
CA ASP A 159 0.64 9.56 3.81
C ASP A 159 1.14 9.36 5.26
N TRP A 160 2.34 9.85 5.55
CA TRP A 160 2.94 9.69 6.89
C TRP A 160 2.25 10.53 7.98
N GLY A 161 1.42 11.49 7.61
CA GLY A 161 0.54 12.19 8.54
C GLY A 161 -0.52 11.26 9.15
N ARG A 162 -0.90 10.22 8.41
CA ARG A 162 -1.95 9.25 8.75
C ARG A 162 -1.42 7.92 9.21
N TRP A 163 -0.46 7.38 8.46
CA TRP A 163 0.28 6.16 8.79
C TRP A 163 1.76 6.50 8.93
N PRO A 164 2.21 6.82 10.15
CA PRO A 164 3.60 7.21 10.38
C PRO A 164 4.60 6.18 9.86
N MET A 165 5.76 6.65 9.47
CA MET A 165 6.90 5.83 9.06
C MET A 165 7.15 4.67 10.01
N GLY A 166 7.34 3.46 9.50
CA GLY A 166 7.53 2.25 10.29
C GLY A 166 6.23 1.54 10.70
N THR A 167 5.05 2.12 10.43
CA THR A 167 3.77 1.42 10.62
C THR A 167 3.81 0.09 9.88
N THR A 168 3.53 -1.00 10.60
CA THR A 168 3.52 -2.36 10.05
C THR A 168 2.11 -2.93 10.11
N PHE A 169 1.65 -3.50 9.02
CA PHE A 169 0.30 -4.05 8.91
C PHE A 169 0.27 -5.34 8.11
N ARG A 170 -0.79 -6.11 8.29
CA ARG A 170 -1.08 -7.33 7.56
C ARG A 170 -2.32 -7.15 6.71
N LEU A 171 -2.25 -7.55 5.44
CA LEU A 171 -3.43 -7.72 4.58
C LEU A 171 -4.17 -8.98 5.02
N LEU A 172 -5.45 -8.87 5.37
CA LEU A 172 -6.22 -10.04 5.84
C LEU A 172 -6.64 -10.94 4.69
N SER A 173 -6.70 -10.41 3.46
CA SER A 173 -7.05 -11.18 2.27
C SER A 173 -5.93 -12.15 1.83
N THR A 174 -4.66 -11.75 2.00
CA THR A 174 -3.49 -12.52 1.51
C THR A 174 -2.61 -13.04 2.63
N GLY A 175 -2.71 -12.48 3.83
CA GLY A 175 -1.82 -12.75 4.96
C GLY A 175 -0.44 -12.10 4.85
N GLN A 176 -0.18 -11.35 3.77
CA GLN A 176 1.08 -10.65 3.55
C GLN A 176 1.25 -9.48 4.51
N THR A 177 2.47 -9.27 4.98
CA THR A 177 2.82 -8.18 5.90
C THR A 177 3.63 -7.13 5.18
N TYR A 178 3.31 -5.87 5.44
CA TYR A 178 3.97 -4.70 4.85
C TYR A 178 4.40 -3.73 5.94
N ARG A 179 5.42 -2.91 5.62
CA ARG A 179 5.86 -1.78 6.43
C ARG A 179 5.82 -0.51 5.59
N ILE A 180 5.35 0.57 6.19
CA ILE A 180 5.36 1.89 5.56
C ILE A 180 6.76 2.48 5.71
N GLU A 181 7.45 2.59 4.57
CA GLU A 181 8.84 3.06 4.44
C GLU A 181 8.98 4.14 3.35
N ASP A 182 7.87 4.43 2.68
CA ASP A 182 7.85 5.36 1.57
C ASP A 182 6.63 6.28 1.63
N TYR A 183 6.69 7.38 0.91
CA TYR A 183 5.58 8.31 0.73
C TYR A 183 5.52 8.79 -0.71
N GLY A 184 4.38 9.32 -1.13
CA GLY A 184 4.23 9.81 -2.49
C GLY A 184 3.31 11.02 -2.58
N TRP A 185 3.56 11.85 -3.62
CA TRP A 185 2.71 13.00 -3.90
C TRP A 185 1.24 12.60 -4.03
N ALA A 186 0.94 11.50 -4.74
CA ALA A 186 -0.42 11.03 -4.98
C ALA A 186 -1.15 10.53 -3.73
N LEU A 187 -0.42 10.26 -2.65
CA LEU A 187 -0.94 9.72 -1.40
C LEU A 187 -1.23 10.80 -0.35
N SER A 188 -0.63 12.00 -0.53
CA SER A 188 -0.76 13.10 0.42
C SER A 188 -2.22 13.54 0.60
N GLY A 189 -2.71 13.51 1.83
CA GLY A 189 -4.08 13.83 2.19
C GLY A 189 -5.09 12.74 1.84
N ARG A 190 -4.67 11.51 1.54
CA ARG A 190 -5.55 10.40 1.15
C ARG A 190 -5.46 9.21 2.09
N ASN A 191 -6.59 8.50 2.23
CA ASN A 191 -6.64 7.25 3.02
C ASN A 191 -6.31 6.05 2.12
N THR A 192 -5.15 6.11 1.45
CA THR A 192 -4.69 5.09 0.52
C THR A 192 -3.29 4.62 0.92
N ILE A 193 -3.06 3.32 0.91
CA ILE A 193 -1.73 2.72 1.04
C ILE A 193 -1.35 2.11 -0.30
N ASP A 194 -0.14 2.37 -0.75
CA ASP A 194 0.41 1.88 -2.00
C ASP A 194 1.44 0.80 -1.74
N LEU A 195 1.23 -0.39 -2.30
CA LEU A 195 2.02 -1.59 -2.02
C LEU A 195 3.11 -1.77 -3.06
N TYR A 196 4.36 -1.91 -2.64
CA TYR A 196 5.43 -2.15 -3.58
C TYR A 196 5.36 -3.56 -4.19
N MET A 197 5.41 -3.60 -5.51
CA MET A 197 5.50 -4.82 -6.31
C MET A 197 6.80 -4.80 -7.13
N SER A 198 7.49 -5.95 -7.21
CA SER A 198 8.78 -6.04 -7.91
C SER A 198 8.70 -5.88 -9.43
N ASN A 199 7.50 -5.99 -10.00
CA ASN A 199 7.28 -5.92 -11.44
C ASN A 199 5.89 -5.39 -11.78
N ARG A 200 5.75 -4.87 -13.02
CA ARG A 200 4.49 -4.31 -13.55
C ARG A 200 3.34 -5.30 -13.62
N ARG A 201 3.63 -6.58 -13.86
CA ARG A 201 2.59 -7.59 -13.95
C ARG A 201 1.87 -7.75 -12.63
N ASP A 202 2.62 -7.88 -11.54
CA ASP A 202 2.06 -8.01 -10.18
C ASP A 202 1.34 -6.72 -9.78
N MET A 203 1.90 -5.55 -10.09
CA MET A 203 1.27 -4.26 -9.86
C MET A 203 -0.09 -4.16 -10.58
N ASN A 204 -0.15 -4.48 -11.87
CA ASN A 204 -1.39 -4.46 -12.64
C ASN A 204 -2.39 -5.51 -12.17
N THR A 205 -1.89 -6.67 -11.71
CA THR A 205 -2.72 -7.74 -11.14
C THR A 205 -3.34 -7.30 -9.82
N TRP A 206 -2.62 -6.53 -9.01
CA TRP A 206 -3.16 -5.96 -7.77
C TRP A 206 -4.23 -4.90 -8.08
N GLY A 207 -3.89 -3.90 -8.89
CA GLY A 207 -4.75 -2.78 -9.23
C GLY A 207 -5.09 -1.91 -8.00
N ALA A 208 -6.29 -1.32 -8.02
CA ALA A 208 -6.81 -0.50 -6.92
C ALA A 208 -8.05 -1.17 -6.31
N ARG A 209 -8.06 -1.37 -4.98
CA ARG A 209 -9.14 -2.07 -4.29
C ARG A 209 -9.23 -1.72 -2.82
N GLN A 210 -10.37 -2.03 -2.20
CA GLN A 210 -10.54 -1.97 -0.75
C GLN A 210 -10.04 -3.26 -0.12
N GLU A 211 -9.18 -3.12 0.91
CA GLU A 211 -8.58 -4.25 1.60
C GLU A 211 -8.77 -4.12 3.11
N PRO A 212 -9.24 -5.17 3.77
CA PRO A 212 -9.21 -5.23 5.23
C PRO A 212 -7.77 -5.48 5.69
N ILE A 213 -7.29 -4.61 6.56
CA ILE A 213 -5.95 -4.69 7.15
C ILE A 213 -6.02 -4.81 8.66
N GLN A 214 -5.00 -5.44 9.22
CA GLN A 214 -4.71 -5.43 10.64
C GLN A 214 -3.41 -4.67 10.88
N ILE A 215 -3.45 -3.61 11.66
CA ILE A 215 -2.24 -2.92 12.11
C ILE A 215 -1.57 -3.80 13.18
N LEU A 216 -0.31 -4.13 12.95
CA LEU A 216 0.51 -4.92 13.86
C LEU A 216 1.35 -4.01 14.77
N HIS A 217 1.76 -2.87 14.24
CA HIS A 217 2.55 -1.86 14.93
C HIS A 217 2.31 -0.50 14.29
N TRP A 218 2.03 0.52 15.10
CA TRP A 218 2.00 1.91 14.66
C TRP A 218 3.41 2.49 14.67
N GLY A 219 3.79 3.13 13.58
CA GLY A 219 5.04 3.89 13.51
C GLY A 219 5.03 5.12 14.42
N ASP A 220 6.20 5.73 14.58
CA ASP A 220 6.36 6.90 15.43
C ASP A 220 6.04 8.20 14.67
N PRO A 221 5.00 8.96 15.06
CA PRO A 221 4.67 10.23 14.43
C PRO A 221 5.78 11.29 14.60
N GLN A 222 6.53 11.26 15.70
CA GLN A 222 7.59 12.24 15.95
C GLN A 222 8.79 12.01 15.04
N GLN A 223 9.18 10.75 14.84
CA GLN A 223 10.22 10.42 13.87
C GLN A 223 9.82 10.81 12.44
N SER A 224 8.56 10.56 12.07
CA SER A 224 8.01 10.98 10.78
C SER A 224 8.05 12.49 10.61
N LEU A 225 7.64 13.22 11.63
CA LEU A 225 7.66 14.68 11.63
C LEU A 225 9.09 15.23 11.48
N GLN A 226 10.03 14.71 12.27
CA GLN A 226 11.43 15.13 12.21
C GLN A 226 12.04 14.91 10.83
N PHE A 227 11.76 13.76 10.21
CA PHE A 227 12.24 13.45 8.87
C PHE A 227 11.64 14.42 7.82
N LEU A 228 10.32 14.60 7.84
CA LEU A 228 9.62 15.41 6.85
C LEU A 228 9.92 16.91 6.97
N GLN A 229 10.22 17.41 8.17
CA GLN A 229 10.54 18.82 8.38
C GLN A 229 11.76 19.30 7.61
N SER A 230 12.70 18.42 7.28
CA SER A 230 13.87 18.73 6.45
C SER A 230 13.57 18.79 4.94
N HIS A 231 12.33 18.50 4.51
CA HIS A 231 11.93 18.38 3.10
C HIS A 231 10.67 19.19 2.75
N THR A 232 10.36 20.24 3.51
CA THR A 232 9.11 21.03 3.41
C THR A 232 8.98 21.90 2.15
N ASP A 233 9.97 21.89 1.26
CA ASP A 233 9.91 22.60 -0.02
C ASP A 233 8.81 22.06 -0.94
N TYR A 234 8.40 20.82 -0.72
CA TYR A 234 7.36 20.18 -1.50
C TYR A 234 5.99 20.30 -0.81
N LYS A 235 4.97 20.77 -1.54
CA LYS A 235 3.61 20.95 -1.02
C LYS A 235 3.03 19.68 -0.35
N HIS A 236 3.24 18.51 -0.92
CA HIS A 236 2.74 17.25 -0.37
C HIS A 236 3.40 16.91 0.99
N ILE A 237 4.69 17.19 1.14
CA ILE A 237 5.39 17.00 2.41
C ILE A 237 4.89 18.01 3.44
N LYS A 238 4.73 19.27 3.05
CA LYS A 238 4.16 20.31 3.92
C LYS A 238 2.77 19.92 4.44
N ARG A 239 1.93 19.30 3.59
CA ARG A 239 0.61 18.79 4.00
C ARG A 239 0.74 17.71 5.08
N MET A 240 1.61 16.71 4.89
CA MET A 240 1.86 15.66 5.89
C MET A 240 2.39 16.22 7.22
N VAL A 241 3.28 17.21 7.17
CA VAL A 241 3.79 17.91 8.36
C VAL A 241 2.66 18.60 9.12
N LEU A 242 1.75 19.30 8.43
CA LEU A 242 0.59 19.93 9.04
C LEU A 242 -0.34 18.91 9.71
N GLU A 243 -0.59 17.77 9.07
CA GLU A 243 -1.39 16.68 9.65
C GLU A 243 -0.74 16.11 10.94
N LEU A 244 0.59 15.88 10.91
CA LEU A 244 1.33 15.42 12.09
C LEU A 244 1.29 16.43 13.26
N GLN A 245 1.18 17.72 12.94
CA GLN A 245 1.01 18.80 13.91
C GLN A 245 -0.45 19.01 14.34
N SER A 246 -1.37 18.14 13.90
CA SER A 246 -2.82 18.25 14.14
C SER A 246 -3.48 19.50 13.54
N ARG A 247 -2.88 20.09 12.49
CA ARG A 247 -3.36 21.26 11.75
C ARG A 247 -4.11 20.82 10.50
N ASN A 248 -5.12 19.98 10.67
CA ASN A 248 -5.83 19.33 9.56
C ASN A 248 -6.57 20.29 8.64
N GLU A 249 -7.10 21.40 9.15
CA GLU A 249 -7.77 22.42 8.35
C GLU A 249 -6.81 23.12 7.38
N GLU A 250 -5.61 23.43 7.86
CA GLU A 250 -4.57 24.02 7.01
C GLU A 250 -4.02 23.00 6.00
N ALA A 251 -3.89 21.74 6.41
CA ALA A 251 -3.49 20.65 5.51
C ALA A 251 -4.54 20.47 4.38
N ALA A 252 -5.82 20.56 4.70
CA ALA A 252 -6.92 20.47 3.73
C ALA A 252 -6.96 21.67 2.78
N ALA A 253 -6.61 22.87 3.26
CA ALA A 253 -6.58 24.10 2.46
C ALA A 253 -5.42 24.15 1.44
N LEU A 254 -4.39 23.34 1.58
CA LEU A 254 -3.28 23.25 0.62
C LEU A 254 -3.75 22.59 -0.69
N GLN A 255 -3.63 23.34 -1.80
CA GLN A 255 -3.93 22.89 -3.17
C GLN A 255 -2.68 22.86 -4.05
#